data_d88ec8e79942957ec9c852287529a18b
#
_entry.id   d88ec8e79942957ec9c852287529a18b
#
_cell.length_a   1.000
_cell.length_b   1.000
_cell.length_c   1.000
_cell.angle_alpha   90.00
_cell.angle_beta   90.00
_cell.angle_gamma   90.00
#
_symmetry.space_group_name_H-M   'P 1'
#
loop_
_entity.id
_entity.type
_entity.pdbx_description
1 polymer ?
#
loop_
_entity_poly.entity_id
_entity_poly.type
_entity_poly.pdbx_seq_one_letter_code
_entity_poly.pdbx_strand_id
1 'polypeptide(L)'
;MSKTEDNEAFVREVQAVLGVGVDGHAGTRTVSAWRAKEGVAGGSSPPSVIPDSYWPMLSKIESGDRPYVKASTSSASGLYQFIRATWIAEGGQWGSDMSKAFGGLKPSVEEQLRRAKSFTEKNANVLRKAGIPINNASLYAAHFLGAGTAVKALEGAVTDRIAEHVGLAAIQANPSILKGTVGDFLTWLQRKTGVWAK
;
A
#
# COMPACT_ATOMS: atom_id res chain seq x y z
N MET A 1 32.13 -19.01 6.09
CA MET A 1 30.67 -18.97 6.17
C MET A 1 30.25 -17.52 5.98
N SER A 2 29.31 -17.26 5.10
CA SER A 2 28.83 -15.90 4.89
C SER A 2 27.77 -15.54 5.94
N LYS A 3 27.63 -14.24 6.28
CA LYS A 3 26.58 -13.77 7.22
C LYS A 3 25.16 -14.19 6.80
N THR A 4 24.96 -14.53 5.56
CA THR A 4 23.67 -15.01 5.00
C THR A 4 23.40 -16.46 5.38
N GLU A 5 24.41 -17.33 5.31
CA GLU A 5 24.31 -18.74 5.69
C GLU A 5 24.07 -18.90 7.20
N ASP A 6 24.72 -18.07 8.01
CA ASP A 6 24.51 -18.05 9.47
C ASP A 6 23.08 -17.61 9.84
N ASN A 7 22.51 -16.63 9.11
CA ASN A 7 21.14 -16.18 9.31
C ASN A 7 20.10 -17.24 8.91
N GLU A 8 20.29 -17.92 7.78
CA GLU A 8 19.37 -18.98 7.35
C GLU A 8 19.39 -20.17 8.31
N ALA A 9 20.59 -20.58 8.78
CA ALA A 9 20.73 -21.64 9.78
C ALA A 9 20.00 -21.28 11.08
N PHE A 10 20.18 -20.08 11.60
CA PHE A 10 19.48 -19.58 12.77
C PHE A 10 17.95 -19.59 12.59
N VAL A 11 17.46 -19.09 11.43
CA VAL A 11 16.03 -19.10 11.13
C VAL A 11 15.45 -20.52 11.08
N ARG A 12 16.18 -21.50 10.53
CA ARG A 12 15.79 -22.91 10.51
C ARG A 12 15.65 -23.50 11.92
N GLU A 13 16.61 -23.20 12.80
CA GLU A 13 16.52 -23.62 14.20
C GLU A 13 15.29 -23.02 14.90
N VAL A 14 15.04 -21.74 14.73
CA VAL A 14 13.86 -21.05 15.26
C VAL A 14 12.58 -21.70 14.75
N GLN A 15 12.50 -21.98 13.44
CA GLN A 15 11.33 -22.63 12.82
C GLN A 15 11.07 -24.05 13.38
N ALA A 16 12.13 -24.83 13.59
CA ALA A 16 12.03 -26.16 14.19
C ALA A 16 11.50 -26.09 15.64
N VAL A 17 12.00 -25.14 16.43
CA VAL A 17 11.52 -24.90 17.81
C VAL A 17 10.07 -24.42 17.84
N LEU A 18 9.62 -23.70 16.82
CA LEU A 18 8.26 -23.19 16.70
C LEU A 18 7.26 -24.20 16.10
N GLY A 19 7.76 -25.34 15.56
CA GLY A 19 6.91 -26.36 14.92
C GLY A 19 6.27 -25.89 13.60
N VAL A 20 6.92 -24.95 12.90
CA VAL A 20 6.49 -24.47 11.57
C VAL A 20 7.39 -25.05 10.47
N GLY A 21 6.98 -24.92 9.21
CA GLY A 21 7.78 -25.38 8.07
C GLY A 21 9.19 -24.78 8.07
N VAL A 22 10.22 -25.65 7.98
CA VAL A 22 11.63 -25.28 8.11
C VAL A 22 12.22 -24.96 6.74
N ASP A 23 12.12 -23.72 6.31
CA ASP A 23 12.62 -23.25 5.01
C ASP A 23 13.80 -22.27 5.09
N GLY A 24 14.16 -21.81 6.30
CA GLY A 24 15.23 -20.84 6.52
C GLY A 24 14.83 -19.40 6.28
N HIS A 25 13.54 -19.13 6.02
CA HIS A 25 13.02 -17.78 5.75
C HIS A 25 12.11 -17.33 6.89
N ALA A 26 12.43 -16.21 7.53
CA ALA A 26 11.61 -15.64 8.59
C ALA A 26 10.35 -14.96 8.01
N GLY A 27 9.48 -15.77 7.38
CA GLY A 27 8.20 -15.36 6.84
C GLY A 27 7.14 -15.14 7.92
N THR A 28 5.95 -14.71 7.49
CA THR A 28 4.81 -14.38 8.37
C THR A 28 4.45 -15.54 9.32
N ARG A 29 4.54 -16.80 8.87
CA ARG A 29 4.28 -17.99 9.70
C ARG A 29 5.28 -18.12 10.85
N THR A 30 6.57 -17.94 10.57
CA THR A 30 7.66 -17.99 11.58
C THR A 30 7.46 -16.91 12.63
N VAL A 31 7.19 -15.67 12.19
CA VAL A 31 6.97 -14.53 13.07
C VAL A 31 5.71 -14.71 13.92
N SER A 32 4.61 -15.20 13.34
CA SER A 32 3.35 -15.44 14.07
C SER A 32 3.50 -16.55 15.12
N ALA A 33 4.19 -17.65 14.78
CA ALA A 33 4.44 -18.75 15.70
C ALA A 33 5.40 -18.34 16.84
N TRP A 34 6.41 -17.52 16.55
CA TRP A 34 7.29 -16.95 17.57
C TRP A 34 6.49 -16.12 18.58
N ARG A 35 5.66 -15.20 18.10
CA ARG A 35 4.82 -14.35 18.96
C ARG A 35 3.86 -15.16 19.83
N ALA A 36 3.27 -16.23 19.28
CA ALA A 36 2.37 -17.11 20.01
C ALA A 36 3.11 -17.86 21.13
N LYS A 37 4.36 -18.28 20.92
CA LYS A 37 5.15 -19.05 21.89
C LYS A 37 5.72 -18.17 23.02
N GLU A 38 6.06 -16.91 22.73
CA GLU A 38 6.59 -15.97 23.74
C GLU A 38 5.53 -15.49 24.74
N GLY A 39 4.29 -15.98 24.65
CA GLY A 39 3.22 -15.54 25.56
C GLY A 39 2.97 -14.04 25.50
N VAL A 40 3.38 -13.39 24.40
CA VAL A 40 2.90 -12.06 24.04
C VAL A 40 1.43 -12.23 23.67
N ALA A 41 0.65 -12.49 24.73
CA ALA A 41 -0.81 -12.42 24.71
C ALA A 41 -1.18 -10.94 24.49
N GLY A 42 -1.23 -10.62 23.29
CA GLY A 42 -1.52 -9.40 22.62
C GLY A 42 -1.29 -9.74 21.16
N GLY A 43 -2.02 -10.73 20.66
CA GLY A 43 -2.24 -10.89 19.23
C GLY A 43 -2.84 -9.60 18.73
N SER A 44 -2.04 -8.57 18.62
CA SER A 44 -2.39 -7.51 17.73
C SER A 44 -2.29 -8.14 16.34
N SER A 45 -3.45 -8.56 15.80
CA SER A 45 -3.66 -8.52 14.36
C SER A 45 -2.86 -7.34 13.84
N PRO A 46 -2.15 -7.45 12.71
CA PRO A 46 -1.41 -6.31 12.17
C PRO A 46 -2.31 -5.08 12.28
N PRO A 47 -1.77 -3.90 12.63
CA PRO A 47 -2.59 -2.75 13.00
C PRO A 47 -3.76 -2.63 12.03
N SER A 48 -4.96 -2.84 12.53
CA SER A 48 -6.18 -2.85 11.72
C SER A 48 -6.70 -1.44 11.49
N VAL A 49 -6.11 -0.48 12.18
CA VAL A 49 -6.47 0.94 12.14
C VAL A 49 -5.57 1.67 11.17
N ILE A 50 -6.16 2.51 10.32
CA ILE A 50 -5.42 3.39 9.42
C ILE A 50 -4.64 4.39 10.28
N PRO A 51 -3.29 4.47 10.14
CA PRO A 51 -2.49 5.41 10.93
C PRO A 51 -2.87 6.87 10.64
N ASP A 52 -2.93 7.72 11.65
CA ASP A 52 -3.18 9.16 11.45
C ASP A 52 -2.10 9.83 10.58
N SER A 53 -0.86 9.32 10.62
CA SER A 53 0.25 9.76 9.77
C SER A 53 0.01 9.54 8.27
N TYR A 54 -0.95 8.69 7.90
CA TYR A 54 -1.25 8.38 6.50
C TYR A 54 -1.75 9.61 5.73
N TRP A 55 -2.61 10.41 6.33
CA TRP A 55 -3.27 11.52 5.64
C TRP A 55 -2.33 12.64 5.21
N PRO A 56 -1.47 13.19 6.10
CA PRO A 56 -0.49 14.20 5.70
C PRO A 56 0.58 13.63 4.76
N MET A 57 0.98 12.36 4.95
CA MET A 57 1.90 11.70 4.04
C MET A 57 1.30 11.59 2.63
N LEU A 58 0.06 11.10 2.51
CA LEU A 58 -0.61 10.93 1.21
C LEU A 58 -0.77 12.26 0.48
N SER A 59 -1.29 13.28 1.15
CA SER A 59 -1.44 14.63 0.60
C SER A 59 -0.10 15.19 0.10
N LYS A 60 0.96 15.02 0.89
CA LYS A 60 2.30 15.46 0.51
C LYS A 60 2.83 14.77 -0.75
N ILE A 61 2.66 13.44 -0.84
CA ILE A 61 3.11 12.65 -1.99
C ILE A 61 2.34 13.01 -3.25
N GLU A 62 1.02 13.12 -3.16
CA GLU A 62 0.12 13.23 -4.31
C GLU A 62 0.04 14.64 -4.89
N SER A 63 0.02 15.65 -4.03
CA SER A 63 -0.25 17.03 -4.47
C SER A 63 0.75 18.07 -3.95
N GLY A 64 1.66 17.68 -3.01
CA GLY A 64 2.45 18.65 -2.24
C GLY A 64 1.55 19.58 -1.42
N ASP A 65 0.48 19.02 -0.83
CA ASP A 65 -0.50 19.71 0.01
C ASP A 65 -1.32 20.79 -0.72
N ARG A 66 -1.48 20.66 -2.04
CA ARG A 66 -2.22 21.64 -2.85
C ARG A 66 -3.65 21.17 -3.13
N PRO A 67 -4.68 21.80 -2.55
CA PRO A 67 -6.05 21.27 -2.56
C PRO A 67 -6.76 21.35 -3.91
N TYR A 68 -6.25 22.12 -4.87
CA TYR A 68 -6.89 22.30 -6.17
C TYR A 68 -5.94 22.08 -7.34
N VAL A 69 -4.88 21.30 -7.14
CA VAL A 69 -4.01 20.89 -8.24
C VAL A 69 -4.71 19.80 -9.08
N LYS A 70 -4.52 19.89 -10.39
CA LYS A 70 -4.95 18.87 -11.35
C LYS A 70 -3.74 18.29 -12.05
N ALA A 71 -3.71 16.99 -12.22
CA ALA A 71 -2.70 16.33 -13.04
C ALA A 71 -2.83 16.78 -14.51
N SER A 72 -1.70 16.93 -15.21
CA SER A 72 -1.67 17.34 -16.61
C SER A 72 -2.17 16.25 -17.57
N THR A 73 -1.99 14.99 -17.20
CA THR A 73 -2.24 13.80 -18.07
C THR A 73 -3.50 13.03 -17.70
N SER A 74 -4.20 13.41 -16.64
CA SER A 74 -5.40 12.70 -16.16
C SER A 74 -6.40 13.65 -15.52
N SER A 75 -7.52 13.09 -15.04
CA SER A 75 -8.50 13.84 -14.23
C SER A 75 -8.12 13.93 -12.74
N ALA A 76 -6.98 13.38 -12.31
CA ALA A 76 -6.59 13.37 -10.91
C ALA A 76 -6.54 14.79 -10.35
N SER A 77 -7.19 15.01 -9.20
CA SER A 77 -7.46 16.34 -8.64
C SER A 77 -7.35 16.36 -7.12
N GLY A 78 -6.90 17.49 -6.61
CA GLY A 78 -6.93 17.82 -5.18
C GLY A 78 -5.81 17.22 -4.37
N LEU A 79 -5.96 17.29 -3.05
CA LEU A 79 -4.97 16.84 -2.07
C LEU A 79 -4.54 15.39 -2.28
N TYR A 80 -5.49 14.52 -2.60
CA TYR A 80 -5.32 13.06 -2.67
C TYR A 80 -5.39 12.52 -4.11
N GLN A 81 -5.30 13.39 -5.10
CA GLN A 81 -5.28 13.08 -6.53
C GLN A 81 -6.37 12.09 -6.97
N PHE A 82 -7.61 12.32 -6.52
CA PHE A 82 -8.75 11.54 -6.97
C PHE A 82 -8.99 11.69 -8.46
N ILE A 83 -9.03 10.58 -9.19
CA ILE A 83 -9.58 10.60 -10.55
C ILE A 83 -11.09 10.80 -10.50
N ARG A 84 -11.65 11.40 -11.56
CA ARG A 84 -13.08 11.75 -11.64
C ARG A 84 -14.01 10.61 -11.25
N ALA A 85 -13.78 9.41 -11.82
CA ALA A 85 -14.64 8.25 -11.55
C ALA A 85 -14.66 7.86 -10.07
N THR A 86 -13.49 7.81 -9.43
CA THR A 86 -13.39 7.47 -8.00
C THR A 86 -14.01 8.55 -7.12
N TRP A 87 -13.79 9.83 -7.45
CA TRP A 87 -14.38 10.93 -6.71
C TRP A 87 -15.92 10.87 -6.70
N ILE A 88 -16.52 10.63 -7.88
CA ILE A 88 -17.97 10.48 -8.04
C ILE A 88 -18.47 9.22 -7.31
N ALA A 89 -17.76 8.10 -7.41
CA ALA A 89 -18.11 6.86 -6.71
C ALA A 89 -18.08 7.02 -5.17
N GLU A 90 -17.22 7.93 -4.66
CA GLU A 90 -17.20 8.30 -3.24
C GLU A 90 -18.26 9.38 -2.91
N GLY A 91 -19.18 9.70 -3.83
CA GLY A 91 -20.28 10.63 -3.66
C GLY A 91 -19.91 12.10 -3.91
N GLY A 92 -18.74 12.38 -4.51
CA GLY A 92 -18.31 13.72 -4.86
C GLY A 92 -19.00 14.27 -6.09
N GLN A 93 -19.13 15.58 -6.15
CA GLN A 93 -19.61 16.27 -7.34
C GLN A 93 -18.44 16.66 -8.26
N TRP A 94 -18.68 16.65 -9.57
CA TRP A 94 -17.73 17.05 -10.57
C TRP A 94 -18.35 18.06 -11.53
N GLY A 95 -17.66 19.19 -11.74
CA GLY A 95 -18.14 20.25 -12.63
C GLY A 95 -17.85 19.97 -14.10
N SER A 96 -18.21 20.89 -14.96
CA SER A 96 -18.10 20.76 -16.42
C SER A 96 -16.75 21.18 -17.02
N ASP A 97 -15.94 21.96 -16.29
CA ASP A 97 -14.65 22.46 -16.78
C ASP A 97 -13.54 21.43 -16.60
N MET A 98 -13.35 20.59 -17.59
CA MET A 98 -12.33 19.50 -17.57
C MET A 98 -10.88 20.00 -17.53
N SER A 99 -10.63 21.29 -17.77
CA SER A 99 -9.30 21.89 -17.66
C SER A 99 -8.89 22.15 -16.21
N LYS A 100 -9.84 22.17 -15.28
CA LYS A 100 -9.63 22.47 -13.86
C LYS A 100 -9.83 21.26 -12.96
N ALA A 101 -9.21 21.32 -11.76
CA ALA A 101 -9.42 20.35 -10.71
C ALA A 101 -10.91 20.24 -10.36
N PHE A 102 -11.39 19.03 -10.15
CA PHE A 102 -12.80 18.73 -9.85
C PHE A 102 -13.81 19.31 -10.86
N GLY A 103 -13.37 19.50 -12.10
CA GLY A 103 -14.23 20.11 -13.12
C GLY A 103 -14.55 21.58 -12.86
N GLY A 104 -13.69 22.29 -12.13
CA GLY A 104 -13.86 23.69 -11.75
C GLY A 104 -14.56 23.90 -10.40
N LEU A 105 -15.08 22.85 -9.78
CA LEU A 105 -15.57 22.92 -8.40
C LEU A 105 -14.42 23.03 -7.40
N LYS A 106 -14.70 23.54 -6.21
CA LYS A 106 -13.73 23.71 -5.13
C LYS A 106 -14.24 23.02 -3.86
N PRO A 107 -14.25 21.64 -3.82
CA PRO A 107 -14.63 20.95 -2.60
C PRO A 107 -13.68 21.34 -1.45
N SER A 108 -14.22 21.48 -0.25
CA SER A 108 -13.41 21.86 0.91
C SER A 108 -12.35 20.81 1.23
N VAL A 109 -11.32 21.18 1.97
CA VAL A 109 -10.27 20.26 2.44
C VAL A 109 -10.88 19.13 3.27
N GLU A 110 -11.87 19.45 4.11
CA GLU A 110 -12.60 18.49 4.93
C GLU A 110 -13.38 17.49 4.09
N GLU A 111 -14.01 17.94 3.01
CA GLU A 111 -14.70 17.06 2.08
C GLU A 111 -13.71 16.14 1.37
N GLN A 112 -12.60 16.66 0.90
CA GLN A 112 -11.55 15.86 0.27
C GLN A 112 -11.02 14.81 1.24
N LEU A 113 -10.73 15.16 2.50
CA LEU A 113 -10.28 14.21 3.53
C LEU A 113 -11.36 13.18 3.85
N ARG A 114 -12.61 13.56 4.01
CA ARG A 114 -13.71 12.64 4.31
C ARG A 114 -13.84 11.56 3.23
N ARG A 115 -13.74 11.94 1.94
CA ARG A 115 -13.81 10.99 0.82
C ARG A 115 -12.56 10.14 0.74
N ALA A 116 -11.39 10.70 1.02
CA ALA A 116 -10.16 9.94 1.11
C ALA A 116 -10.24 8.89 2.23
N LYS A 117 -10.80 9.22 3.38
CA LYS A 117 -11.03 8.26 4.47
C LYS A 117 -11.97 7.13 4.05
N SER A 118 -13.10 7.45 3.41
CA SER A 118 -14.04 6.44 2.91
C SER A 118 -13.37 5.49 1.90
N PHE A 119 -12.69 6.03 0.91
CA PHE A 119 -11.98 5.25 -0.10
C PHE A 119 -10.88 4.38 0.50
N THR A 120 -10.06 4.95 1.39
CA THR A 120 -8.97 4.23 2.03
C THR A 120 -9.48 3.12 2.95
N GLU A 121 -10.59 3.32 3.66
CA GLU A 121 -11.20 2.27 4.49
C GLU A 121 -11.66 1.07 3.65
N LYS A 122 -12.25 1.31 2.46
CA LYS A 122 -12.59 0.25 1.52
C LYS A 122 -11.35 -0.52 1.06
N ASN A 123 -10.26 0.18 0.75
CA ASN A 123 -8.98 -0.43 0.40
C ASN A 123 -8.39 -1.23 1.58
N ALA A 124 -8.40 -0.66 2.79
CA ALA A 124 -7.92 -1.32 3.99
C ALA A 124 -8.70 -2.60 4.28
N ASN A 125 -10.00 -2.63 4.05
CA ASN A 125 -10.82 -3.84 4.21
C ASN A 125 -10.40 -4.97 3.25
N VAL A 126 -10.01 -4.65 2.02
CA VAL A 126 -9.47 -5.64 1.07
C VAL A 126 -8.12 -6.16 1.55
N LEU A 127 -7.22 -5.27 1.99
CA LEU A 127 -5.91 -5.64 2.53
C LEU A 127 -6.03 -6.52 3.78
N ARG A 128 -6.91 -6.16 4.73
CA ARG A 128 -7.17 -6.96 5.95
C ARG A 128 -7.63 -8.37 5.63
N LYS A 129 -8.57 -8.52 4.68
CA LYS A 129 -9.07 -9.83 4.24
C LYS A 129 -7.97 -10.70 3.64
N ALA A 130 -6.97 -10.11 3.02
CA ALA A 130 -5.80 -10.78 2.49
C ALA A 130 -4.68 -10.96 3.55
N GLY A 131 -4.87 -10.55 4.80
CA GLY A 131 -3.85 -10.65 5.84
C GLY A 131 -2.67 -9.69 5.67
N ILE A 132 -2.82 -8.67 4.81
CA ILE A 132 -1.79 -7.65 4.59
C ILE A 132 -1.82 -6.65 5.77
N PRO A 133 -0.67 -6.36 6.41
CA PRO A 133 -0.59 -5.36 7.47
C PRO A 133 -1.09 -3.98 7.01
N ILE A 134 -1.86 -3.30 7.86
CA ILE A 134 -2.33 -1.93 7.57
C ILE A 134 -1.28 -0.94 8.06
N ASN A 135 -0.56 -0.34 7.13
CA ASN A 135 0.43 0.70 7.37
C ASN A 135 0.48 1.67 6.17
N ASN A 136 1.26 2.74 6.29
CA ASN A 136 1.34 3.76 5.25
C ASN A 136 1.74 3.19 3.88
N ALA A 137 2.62 2.20 3.83
CA ALA A 137 3.10 1.65 2.56
C ALA A 137 2.07 0.72 1.90
N SER A 138 1.43 -0.18 2.65
CA SER A 138 0.39 -1.06 2.10
C SER A 138 -0.84 -0.28 1.65
N LEU A 139 -1.24 0.74 2.42
CA LEU A 139 -2.33 1.64 2.05
C LEU A 139 -1.99 2.47 0.81
N TYR A 140 -0.73 2.94 0.70
CA TYR A 140 -0.29 3.67 -0.48
C TYR A 140 -0.21 2.77 -1.71
N ALA A 141 0.23 1.52 -1.57
CA ALA A 141 0.16 0.54 -2.65
C ALA A 141 -1.29 0.34 -3.16
N ALA A 142 -2.26 0.25 -2.24
CA ALA A 142 -3.68 0.13 -2.58
C ALA A 142 -4.26 1.40 -3.23
N HIS A 143 -3.80 2.57 -2.81
CA HIS A 143 -4.14 3.85 -3.44
C HIS A 143 -3.62 3.92 -4.89
N PHE A 144 -2.36 3.51 -5.08
CA PHE A 144 -1.64 3.60 -6.36
C PHE A 144 -2.07 2.56 -7.40
N LEU A 145 -2.28 1.30 -6.99
CA LEU A 145 -2.58 0.17 -7.87
C LEU A 145 -4.06 -0.23 -7.89
N GLY A 146 -4.86 0.27 -6.93
CA GLY A 146 -6.13 -0.34 -6.55
C GLY A 146 -5.92 -1.55 -5.62
N ALA A 147 -6.82 -1.74 -4.65
CA ALA A 147 -6.61 -2.68 -3.54
C ALA A 147 -6.40 -4.12 -3.99
N GLY A 148 -7.16 -4.62 -4.98
CA GLY A 148 -7.00 -6.00 -5.47
C GLY A 148 -5.66 -6.26 -6.14
N THR A 149 -5.14 -5.30 -6.91
CA THR A 149 -3.82 -5.40 -7.54
C THR A 149 -2.70 -5.26 -6.50
N ALA A 150 -2.88 -4.37 -5.52
CA ALA A 150 -1.94 -4.20 -4.42
C ALA A 150 -1.76 -5.48 -3.60
N VAL A 151 -2.85 -6.21 -3.31
CA VAL A 151 -2.77 -7.52 -2.65
C VAL A 151 -1.85 -8.47 -3.42
N LYS A 152 -2.10 -8.66 -4.74
CA LYS A 152 -1.27 -9.54 -5.57
C LYS A 152 0.20 -9.13 -5.55
N ALA A 153 0.49 -7.83 -5.70
CA ALA A 153 1.85 -7.31 -5.67
C ALA A 153 2.51 -7.50 -4.30
N LEU A 154 1.76 -7.31 -3.21
CA LEU A 154 2.30 -7.45 -1.85
C LEU A 154 2.43 -8.91 -1.41
N GLU A 155 1.67 -9.85 -1.97
CA GLU A 155 1.81 -11.29 -1.72
C GLU A 155 2.96 -11.93 -2.52
N GLY A 156 3.36 -11.33 -3.64
CA GLY A 156 4.44 -11.84 -4.50
C GLY A 156 5.78 -11.99 -3.77
N ALA A 157 6.60 -12.93 -4.21
CA ALA A 157 7.97 -13.07 -3.71
C ALA A 157 8.81 -11.87 -4.15
N VAL A 158 9.78 -11.46 -3.35
CA VAL A 158 10.59 -10.26 -3.64
C VAL A 158 11.36 -10.37 -4.95
N THR A 159 11.65 -11.59 -5.40
CA THR A 159 12.34 -11.89 -6.65
C THR A 159 11.42 -11.94 -7.87
N ASP A 160 10.10 -12.04 -7.68
CA ASP A 160 9.14 -12.10 -8.78
C ASP A 160 9.17 -10.81 -9.59
N ARG A 161 8.92 -10.92 -10.88
CA ARG A 161 8.71 -9.72 -11.71
C ARG A 161 7.39 -9.07 -11.31
N ILE A 162 7.41 -7.80 -10.98
CA ILE A 162 6.19 -7.07 -10.59
C ILE A 162 5.11 -7.14 -11.67
N ALA A 163 5.51 -7.25 -12.94
CA ALA A 163 4.61 -7.39 -14.09
C ALA A 163 3.72 -8.65 -14.04
N GLU A 164 4.09 -9.66 -13.29
CA GLU A 164 3.30 -10.90 -13.13
C GLU A 164 2.14 -10.70 -12.15
N HIS A 165 2.21 -9.69 -11.30
CA HIS A 165 1.25 -9.39 -10.25
C HIS A 165 0.34 -8.18 -10.58
N VAL A 166 0.74 -7.35 -11.56
CA VAL A 166 -0.01 -6.15 -11.94
C VAL A 166 -0.45 -6.21 -13.40
N GLY A 167 -1.56 -5.57 -13.73
CA GLY A 167 -2.07 -5.55 -15.11
C GLY A 167 -1.23 -4.67 -16.04
N LEU A 168 -1.25 -5.00 -17.34
CA LEU A 168 -0.52 -4.26 -18.38
C LEU A 168 -0.81 -2.75 -18.37
N ALA A 169 -2.06 -2.36 -18.13
CA ALA A 169 -2.45 -0.95 -18.06
C ALA A 169 -1.72 -0.20 -16.91
N ALA A 170 -1.54 -0.83 -15.76
CA ALA A 170 -0.78 -0.24 -14.65
C ALA A 170 0.70 -0.06 -15.02
N ILE A 171 1.30 -1.05 -15.71
CA ILE A 171 2.69 -0.98 -16.17
C ILE A 171 2.86 0.15 -17.19
N GLN A 172 1.96 0.25 -18.16
CA GLN A 172 1.99 1.29 -19.20
C GLN A 172 1.82 2.70 -18.60
N ALA A 173 0.99 2.84 -17.57
CA ALA A 173 0.81 4.12 -16.86
C ALA A 173 2.00 4.48 -15.98
N ASN A 174 2.78 3.49 -15.50
CA ASN A 174 3.86 3.70 -14.53
C ASN A 174 5.12 2.89 -14.85
N PRO A 175 5.67 2.99 -16.07
CA PRO A 175 6.74 2.10 -16.54
C PRO A 175 8.06 2.24 -15.75
N SER A 176 8.31 3.40 -15.16
CA SER A 176 9.51 3.62 -14.35
C SER A 176 9.45 2.97 -12.96
N ILE A 177 8.24 2.69 -12.46
CA ILE A 177 8.01 2.11 -11.12
C ILE A 177 7.77 0.60 -11.22
N LEU A 178 7.06 0.16 -12.26
CA LEU A 178 6.58 -1.22 -12.41
C LEU A 178 7.36 -2.04 -13.47
N LYS A 179 8.65 -1.77 -13.63
CA LYS A 179 9.53 -2.49 -14.60
C LYS A 179 10.41 -3.57 -14.00
N GLY A 180 10.60 -3.55 -12.68
CA GLY A 180 11.53 -4.42 -11.96
C GLY A 180 10.84 -5.60 -11.26
N THR A 181 11.32 -5.92 -10.09
CA THR A 181 10.81 -6.96 -9.21
C THR A 181 9.80 -6.42 -8.19
N VAL A 182 9.12 -7.33 -7.49
CA VAL A 182 8.33 -7.00 -6.29
C VAL A 182 9.21 -6.30 -5.25
N GLY A 183 10.46 -6.76 -5.07
CA GLY A 183 11.43 -6.12 -4.16
C GLY A 183 11.74 -4.67 -4.53
N ASP A 184 11.88 -4.36 -5.82
CA ASP A 184 12.07 -2.98 -6.29
C ASP A 184 10.84 -2.11 -5.99
N PHE A 185 9.63 -2.65 -6.18
CA PHE A 185 8.39 -1.97 -5.86
C PHE A 185 8.24 -1.72 -4.35
N LEU A 186 8.55 -2.71 -3.51
CA LEU A 186 8.56 -2.55 -2.05
C LEU A 186 9.57 -1.49 -1.59
N THR A 187 10.75 -1.46 -2.20
CA THR A 187 11.77 -0.44 -1.93
C THR A 187 11.28 0.96 -2.34
N TRP A 188 10.59 1.06 -3.47
CA TRP A 188 9.98 2.31 -3.88
C TRP A 188 8.90 2.78 -2.90
N LEU A 189 8.02 1.88 -2.44
CA LEU A 189 7.02 2.17 -1.41
C LEU A 189 7.67 2.68 -0.13
N GLN A 190 8.71 1.99 0.35
CA GLN A 190 9.43 2.38 1.56
C GLN A 190 10.03 3.78 1.44
N ARG A 191 10.65 4.11 0.29
CA ARG A 191 11.18 5.46 0.04
C ARG A 191 10.11 6.54 0.03
N LYS A 192 8.90 6.22 -0.44
CA LYS A 192 7.76 7.15 -0.50
C LYS A 192 7.11 7.38 0.85
N THR A 193 6.99 6.33 1.66
CA THR A 193 6.13 6.32 2.86
C THR A 193 6.92 6.26 4.17
N GLY A 194 8.23 5.98 4.10
CA GLY A 194 9.09 5.83 5.26
C GLY A 194 8.98 4.47 5.96
N VAL A 195 8.08 3.58 5.53
CA VAL A 195 7.84 2.27 6.16
C VAL A 195 7.78 1.16 5.12
N TRP A 196 8.05 -0.09 5.55
CA TRP A 196 7.89 -1.27 4.71
C TRP A 196 6.43 -1.73 4.68
N ALA A 197 5.99 -2.25 3.54
CA ALA A 197 4.59 -2.67 3.36
C ALA A 197 4.30 -4.05 3.96
N LYS A 198 5.35 -4.88 4.15
CA LYS A 198 5.27 -6.24 4.71
C LYS A 198 6.54 -6.59 5.49
#